data_eed149a89c74af8b42769cdd255c5d23
#
_entry.id   eed149a89c74af8b42769cdd255c5d23
#
_cell.length_a   1.000
_cell.length_b   1.000
_cell.length_c   1.000
_cell.angle_alpha   90.00
_cell.angle_beta   90.00
_cell.angle_gamma   90.00
#
_symmetry.space_group_name_H-M   'P 1'
#
loop_
_entity.id
_entity.type
_entity.pdbx_description
1 polymer ?
#
loop_
_entity_poly.entity_id
_entity_poly.type
_entity_poly.pdbx_seq_one_letter_code
_entity_poly.pdbx_strand_id
1 'polypeptide(L)'
;MGQKQTKEERFSSIRAWVCSVHEKRSYNTLRFPMTNRLLLLIYPIFIVCMAELNQDKYPSKLVLFIADHPTIMLFNVLIAALIFIGALLLFRSGWFSMLLESILYMALSITELFKYNTNGNHLIMTDMKLARSLKSLTSFAYIKITPRLVLYLVICIAFILLAFWFNPRLKMRVKLRKRLVPGLACLIACVMVVTVPAISQPVYALFQLDTKEADNTFILNEKFENNGFLAFFMQTGSENLSNQLEEPSDYKKDSDGTVEQYLAEEVPESNFEEEVHPNVIEIMSESFADFRAFSKELSELGYTDLDRYYAGLDRAADMGYEGTLIVPTYASYTVRTEFELLFGLPVKSLNDPNMPQRMLLTRQ
;
A
#
# COMPACT_ATOMS: atom_id res chain seq x y z
N MET A 1 -37.19 -3.37 -43.81
CA MET A 1 -37.87 -4.22 -42.82
C MET A 1 -36.83 -5.13 -42.18
N GLY A 2 -36.28 -4.77 -41.03
CA GLY A 2 -35.34 -5.61 -40.29
C GLY A 2 -36.12 -6.57 -39.41
N GLN A 3 -36.02 -7.85 -39.66
CA GLN A 3 -36.60 -8.89 -38.83
C GLN A 3 -35.95 -8.79 -37.41
N LYS A 4 -36.77 -8.50 -36.40
CA LYS A 4 -36.37 -8.65 -35.00
C LYS A 4 -36.16 -10.13 -34.71
N GLN A 5 -34.90 -10.56 -34.61
CA GLN A 5 -34.57 -11.90 -34.12
C GLN A 5 -35.27 -12.16 -32.80
N THR A 6 -35.93 -13.31 -32.68
CA THR A 6 -36.57 -13.74 -31.43
C THR A 6 -35.51 -13.97 -30.33
N LYS A 7 -35.87 -13.86 -29.06
CA LYS A 7 -34.94 -14.13 -27.93
C LYS A 7 -34.31 -15.52 -28.06
N GLU A 8 -35.03 -16.51 -28.52
CA GLU A 8 -34.54 -17.89 -28.69
C GLU A 8 -33.49 -18.02 -29.80
N GLU A 9 -33.66 -17.32 -30.93
CA GLU A 9 -32.68 -17.31 -32.01
C GLU A 9 -31.36 -16.61 -31.56
N ARG A 10 -31.43 -15.57 -30.76
CA ARG A 10 -30.25 -14.94 -30.15
C ARG A 10 -29.55 -15.88 -29.18
N PHE A 11 -30.29 -16.59 -28.34
CA PHE A 11 -29.72 -17.57 -27.39
C PHE A 11 -29.07 -18.76 -28.13
N SER A 12 -29.68 -19.26 -29.19
CA SER A 12 -29.12 -20.36 -29.98
C SER A 12 -27.85 -19.95 -30.72
N SER A 13 -27.80 -18.74 -31.28
CA SER A 13 -26.62 -18.21 -31.96
C SER A 13 -25.47 -17.95 -31.00
N ILE A 14 -25.74 -17.42 -29.82
CA ILE A 14 -24.74 -17.24 -28.77
C ILE A 14 -24.18 -18.59 -28.29
N ARG A 15 -25.06 -19.58 -28.10
CA ARG A 15 -24.65 -20.94 -27.68
C ARG A 15 -23.78 -21.62 -28.73
N ALA A 16 -24.14 -21.51 -30.02
CA ALA A 16 -23.34 -22.02 -31.12
C ALA A 16 -21.98 -21.34 -31.22
N TRP A 17 -21.93 -20.02 -31.05
CA TRP A 17 -20.68 -19.25 -31.00
C TRP A 17 -19.79 -19.67 -29.81
N VAL A 18 -20.33 -19.80 -28.62
CA VAL A 18 -19.60 -20.27 -27.43
C VAL A 18 -19.02 -21.66 -27.65
N CYS A 19 -19.78 -22.59 -28.22
CA CYS A 19 -19.30 -23.92 -28.56
C CYS A 19 -18.13 -23.86 -29.54
N SER A 20 -18.25 -23.08 -30.61
CA SER A 20 -17.20 -22.94 -31.63
C SER A 20 -15.91 -22.35 -31.07
N VAL A 21 -16.03 -21.35 -30.19
CA VAL A 21 -14.87 -20.76 -29.47
C VAL A 21 -14.23 -21.80 -28.56
N HIS A 22 -15.02 -22.59 -27.84
CA HIS A 22 -14.51 -23.66 -26.97
C HIS A 22 -13.76 -24.74 -27.72
N GLU A 23 -14.27 -25.17 -28.88
CA GLU A 23 -13.61 -26.14 -29.75
C GLU A 23 -12.28 -25.63 -30.30
N LYS A 24 -12.25 -24.39 -30.82
CA LYS A 24 -11.02 -23.76 -31.30
C LYS A 24 -9.95 -23.63 -30.20
N ARG A 25 -10.35 -23.24 -29.03
CA ARG A 25 -9.44 -23.12 -27.86
C ARG A 25 -8.91 -24.50 -27.44
N SER A 26 -9.74 -25.51 -27.43
CA SER A 26 -9.31 -26.88 -27.11
C SER A 26 -8.32 -27.41 -28.17
N TYR A 27 -8.54 -27.12 -29.44
CA TYR A 27 -7.63 -27.43 -30.53
C TYR A 27 -6.27 -26.71 -30.36
N ASN A 28 -6.29 -25.42 -30.04
CA ASN A 28 -5.06 -24.64 -29.81
C ASN A 28 -4.24 -25.19 -28.66
N THR A 29 -4.88 -25.66 -27.58
CA THR A 29 -4.17 -26.29 -26.43
C THR A 29 -3.34 -27.52 -26.89
N LEU A 30 -3.83 -28.27 -27.86
CA LEU A 30 -3.18 -29.48 -28.38
C LEU A 30 -2.13 -29.14 -29.45
N ARG A 31 -2.45 -28.19 -30.32
CA ARG A 31 -1.60 -27.80 -31.45
C ARG A 31 -0.35 -27.03 -31.06
N PHE A 32 -0.43 -26.18 -30.00
CA PHE A 32 0.64 -25.28 -29.57
C PHE A 32 1.14 -25.56 -28.15
N PRO A 33 1.67 -26.78 -27.86
CA PRO A 33 2.06 -27.14 -26.52
C PRO A 33 3.25 -26.31 -25.99
N MET A 34 4.18 -25.91 -26.87
CA MET A 34 5.33 -25.09 -26.52
C MET A 34 4.89 -23.67 -26.14
N THR A 35 4.03 -23.05 -26.94
CA THR A 35 3.48 -21.71 -26.65
C THR A 35 2.74 -21.71 -25.31
N ASN A 36 1.97 -22.75 -25.03
CA ASN A 36 1.26 -22.87 -23.76
C ASN A 36 2.20 -22.96 -22.55
N ARG A 37 3.30 -23.74 -22.68
CA ARG A 37 4.32 -23.81 -21.63
C ARG A 37 5.05 -22.49 -21.45
N LEU A 38 5.37 -21.83 -22.54
CA LEU A 38 6.06 -20.54 -22.55
C LEU A 38 5.20 -19.46 -21.89
N LEU A 39 3.91 -19.40 -22.20
CA LEU A 39 2.96 -18.47 -21.56
C LEU A 39 2.89 -18.69 -20.05
N LEU A 40 2.83 -19.95 -19.58
CA LEU A 40 2.81 -20.26 -18.15
C LEU A 40 4.11 -19.85 -17.45
N LEU A 41 5.25 -20.00 -18.12
CA LEU A 41 6.57 -19.71 -17.56
C LEU A 41 6.87 -18.20 -17.53
N ILE A 42 6.51 -17.46 -18.58
CA ILE A 42 6.82 -16.03 -18.70
C ILE A 42 5.86 -15.19 -17.86
N TYR A 43 4.65 -15.67 -17.60
CA TYR A 43 3.61 -14.87 -16.97
C TYR A 43 4.02 -14.23 -15.61
N PRO A 44 4.65 -14.93 -14.64
CA PRO A 44 5.04 -14.31 -13.38
C PRO A 44 6.03 -13.14 -13.57
N ILE A 45 6.97 -13.29 -14.50
CA ILE A 45 7.91 -12.21 -14.85
C ILE A 45 7.16 -11.04 -15.48
N PHE A 46 6.27 -11.33 -16.42
CA PHE A 46 5.47 -10.34 -17.12
C PHE A 46 4.65 -9.48 -16.14
N ILE A 47 3.91 -10.10 -15.22
CA ILE A 47 3.00 -9.35 -14.32
C ILE A 47 3.78 -8.50 -13.32
N VAL A 48 4.91 -8.99 -12.80
CA VAL A 48 5.80 -8.20 -11.95
C VAL A 48 6.35 -7.00 -12.70
N CYS A 49 6.85 -7.18 -13.92
CA CYS A 49 7.33 -6.06 -14.73
C CYS A 49 6.22 -5.04 -15.01
N MET A 50 4.99 -5.47 -15.28
CA MET A 50 3.87 -4.56 -15.49
C MET A 50 3.51 -3.78 -14.24
N ALA A 51 3.51 -4.40 -13.07
CA ALA A 51 3.25 -3.76 -11.80
C ALA A 51 4.30 -2.70 -11.45
N GLU A 52 5.59 -3.01 -11.66
CA GLU A 52 6.70 -2.08 -11.42
C GLU A 52 6.72 -0.91 -12.43
N LEU A 53 6.47 -1.18 -13.72
CA LEU A 53 6.38 -0.13 -14.74
C LEU A 53 5.25 0.86 -14.49
N ASN A 54 4.16 0.39 -13.88
CA ASN A 54 3.01 1.24 -13.57
C ASN A 54 3.30 2.26 -12.47
N GLN A 55 4.42 2.15 -11.74
CA GLN A 55 4.85 3.10 -10.71
C GLN A 55 5.55 4.35 -11.30
N ASP A 56 5.07 4.82 -12.42
CA ASP A 56 5.61 5.97 -13.19
C ASP A 56 7.08 5.79 -13.61
N LYS A 57 7.55 4.54 -13.60
CA LYS A 57 8.91 4.18 -14.03
C LYS A 57 8.97 4.08 -15.55
N TYR A 58 10.03 4.65 -16.11
CA TYR A 58 10.37 4.40 -17.52
C TYR A 58 10.94 2.98 -17.66
N PRO A 59 10.79 2.34 -18.81
CA PRO A 59 11.42 1.02 -19.04
C PRO A 59 12.92 0.98 -18.75
N SER A 60 13.65 2.06 -18.99
CA SER A 60 15.07 2.19 -18.62
C SER A 60 15.30 2.11 -17.12
N LYS A 61 14.47 2.73 -16.30
CA LYS A 61 14.56 2.64 -14.84
C LYS A 61 14.27 1.23 -14.34
N LEU A 62 13.33 0.51 -14.95
CA LEU A 62 13.09 -0.89 -14.62
C LEU A 62 14.30 -1.76 -14.94
N VAL A 63 14.95 -1.55 -16.10
CA VAL A 63 16.17 -2.29 -16.48
C VAL A 63 17.31 -2.01 -15.50
N LEU A 64 17.48 -0.75 -15.08
CA LEU A 64 18.48 -0.39 -14.06
C LEU A 64 18.13 -1.05 -12.71
N PHE A 65 16.87 -0.98 -12.27
CA PHE A 65 16.44 -1.65 -11.04
C PHE A 65 16.72 -3.15 -11.05
N ILE A 66 16.48 -3.85 -12.18
CA ILE A 66 16.79 -5.28 -12.33
C ILE A 66 18.31 -5.53 -12.27
N ALA A 67 19.09 -4.62 -12.81
CA ALA A 67 20.55 -4.74 -12.80
C ALA A 67 21.15 -4.49 -11.41
N ASP A 68 20.62 -3.51 -10.69
CA ASP A 68 21.11 -3.09 -9.37
C ASP A 68 20.59 -4.00 -8.25
N HIS A 69 19.35 -4.51 -8.38
CA HIS A 69 18.66 -5.32 -7.37
C HIS A 69 18.12 -6.66 -7.93
N PRO A 70 18.96 -7.52 -8.52
CA PRO A 70 18.50 -8.76 -9.17
C PRO A 70 17.87 -9.76 -8.20
N THR A 71 18.32 -9.81 -6.95
CA THR A 71 17.79 -10.69 -5.89
C THR A 71 16.39 -10.28 -5.49
N ILE A 72 16.13 -8.99 -5.38
CA ILE A 72 14.80 -8.44 -5.04
C ILE A 72 13.81 -8.69 -6.19
N MET A 73 14.26 -8.49 -7.44
CA MET A 73 13.43 -8.82 -8.60
C MET A 73 13.10 -10.32 -8.65
N LEU A 74 14.07 -11.18 -8.34
CA LEU A 74 13.85 -12.63 -8.23
C LEU A 74 12.83 -12.95 -7.13
N PHE A 75 12.92 -12.30 -5.96
CA PHE A 75 11.92 -12.44 -4.90
C PHE A 75 10.52 -12.11 -5.39
N ASN A 76 10.33 -10.96 -6.03
CA ASN A 76 9.04 -10.55 -6.57
C ASN A 76 8.47 -11.57 -7.57
N VAL A 77 9.32 -12.08 -8.47
CA VAL A 77 8.93 -13.11 -9.46
C VAL A 77 8.58 -14.43 -8.79
N LEU A 78 9.31 -14.85 -7.75
CA LEU A 78 9.02 -16.07 -7.01
C LEU A 78 7.68 -15.99 -6.27
N ILE A 79 7.37 -14.86 -5.66
CA ILE A 79 6.07 -14.64 -5.01
C ILE A 79 4.94 -14.67 -6.04
N ALA A 80 5.10 -13.98 -7.16
CA ALA A 80 4.13 -14.04 -8.25
C ALA A 80 3.97 -15.48 -8.76
N ALA A 81 5.05 -16.21 -8.95
CA ALA A 81 5.00 -17.61 -9.37
C ALA A 81 4.27 -18.50 -8.35
N LEU A 82 4.46 -18.29 -7.05
CA LEU A 82 3.75 -19.03 -6.01
C LEU A 82 2.24 -18.76 -6.04
N ILE A 83 1.84 -17.49 -6.17
CA ILE A 83 0.43 -17.09 -6.27
C ILE A 83 -0.17 -17.70 -7.54
N PHE A 84 0.53 -17.57 -8.67
CA PHE A 84 0.11 -18.13 -9.96
C PHE A 84 -0.04 -19.66 -9.92
N ILE A 85 0.96 -20.38 -9.40
CA ILE A 85 0.93 -21.83 -9.26
C ILE A 85 -0.22 -22.26 -8.33
N GLY A 86 -0.40 -21.55 -7.22
CA GLY A 86 -1.52 -21.77 -6.30
C GLY A 86 -2.86 -21.67 -7.03
N ALA A 87 -3.09 -20.57 -7.74
CA ALA A 87 -4.30 -20.36 -8.53
C ALA A 87 -4.44 -21.41 -9.66
N LEU A 88 -3.34 -21.73 -10.34
CA LEU A 88 -3.35 -22.73 -11.43
C LEU A 88 -3.69 -24.13 -10.93
N LEU A 89 -3.22 -24.52 -9.76
CA LEU A 89 -3.58 -25.79 -9.13
C LEU A 89 -5.04 -25.81 -8.68
N LEU A 90 -5.59 -24.70 -8.24
CA LEU A 90 -6.99 -24.58 -7.85
C LEU A 90 -7.92 -24.65 -9.08
N PHE A 91 -7.66 -23.82 -10.08
CA PHE A 91 -8.58 -23.61 -11.21
C PHE A 91 -8.28 -24.47 -12.45
N ARG A 92 -7.07 -25.04 -12.57
CA ARG A 92 -6.58 -25.81 -13.74
C ARG A 92 -6.53 -25.03 -15.06
N SER A 93 -6.91 -23.79 -15.06
CA SER A 93 -7.02 -22.94 -16.24
C SER A 93 -5.95 -21.84 -16.15
N GLY A 94 -4.94 -21.90 -17.01
CA GLY A 94 -3.85 -20.92 -16.99
C GLY A 94 -4.36 -19.50 -17.25
N TRP A 95 -5.17 -19.29 -18.28
CA TRP A 95 -5.68 -17.97 -18.60
C TRP A 95 -6.54 -17.35 -17.46
N PHE A 96 -7.32 -18.19 -16.76
CA PHE A 96 -8.16 -17.71 -15.66
C PHE A 96 -7.31 -17.37 -14.42
N SER A 97 -6.29 -18.18 -14.12
CA SER A 97 -5.33 -17.89 -13.06
C SER A 97 -4.53 -16.61 -13.34
N MET A 98 -4.10 -16.43 -14.60
CA MET A 98 -3.45 -15.19 -15.07
C MET A 98 -4.38 -13.98 -14.92
N LEU A 99 -5.66 -14.12 -15.28
CA LEU A 99 -6.64 -13.05 -15.15
C LEU A 99 -6.81 -12.61 -13.69
N LEU A 100 -7.02 -13.57 -12.77
CA LEU A 100 -7.21 -13.27 -11.34
C LEU A 100 -6.00 -12.57 -10.74
N GLU A 101 -4.82 -13.08 -11.01
CA GLU A 101 -3.58 -12.49 -10.50
C GLU A 101 -3.29 -11.13 -11.14
N SER A 102 -3.55 -10.96 -12.45
CA SER A 102 -3.41 -9.67 -13.11
C SER A 102 -4.37 -8.61 -12.51
N ILE A 103 -5.60 -8.99 -12.18
CA ILE A 103 -6.53 -8.10 -11.50
C ILE A 103 -5.96 -7.67 -10.14
N LEU A 104 -5.43 -8.63 -9.35
CA LEU A 104 -4.84 -8.33 -8.05
C LEU A 104 -3.64 -7.37 -8.17
N TYR A 105 -2.65 -7.70 -8.99
CA TYR A 105 -1.43 -6.93 -9.14
C TYR A 105 -1.69 -5.54 -9.73
N MET A 106 -2.52 -5.45 -10.75
CA MET A 106 -2.86 -4.16 -11.36
C MET A 106 -3.73 -3.29 -10.43
N ALA A 107 -4.65 -3.88 -9.67
CA ALA A 107 -5.42 -3.13 -8.67
C ALA A 107 -4.51 -2.52 -7.59
N LEU A 108 -3.59 -3.32 -7.03
CA LEU A 108 -2.62 -2.84 -6.04
C LEU A 108 -1.70 -1.76 -6.64
N SER A 109 -1.17 -1.99 -7.83
CA SER A 109 -0.26 -1.08 -8.51
C SER A 109 -0.94 0.27 -8.88
N ILE A 110 -2.19 0.23 -9.31
CA ILE A 110 -2.98 1.43 -9.59
C ILE A 110 -3.30 2.18 -8.30
N THR A 111 -3.63 1.47 -7.22
CA THR A 111 -3.88 2.08 -5.91
C THR A 111 -2.64 2.78 -5.38
N GLU A 112 -1.46 2.17 -5.51
CA GLU A 112 -0.17 2.78 -5.19
C GLU A 112 0.03 4.08 -5.97
N LEU A 113 -0.08 4.02 -7.30
CA LEU A 113 0.12 5.19 -8.17
C LEU A 113 -0.81 6.35 -7.77
N PHE A 114 -2.08 6.07 -7.49
CA PHE A 114 -3.03 7.11 -7.09
C PHE A 114 -2.77 7.65 -5.70
N LYS A 115 -2.41 6.81 -4.75
CA LYS A 115 -2.05 7.24 -3.40
C LYS A 115 -0.83 8.14 -3.43
N TYR A 116 0.23 7.72 -4.11
CA TYR A 116 1.45 8.50 -4.24
C TYR A 116 1.21 9.86 -4.91
N ASN A 117 0.42 9.88 -5.99
CA ASN A 117 0.06 11.14 -6.68
C ASN A 117 -0.82 12.07 -5.84
N THR A 118 -1.55 11.55 -4.86
CA THR A 118 -2.46 12.35 -4.03
C THR A 118 -1.74 12.97 -2.83
N ASN A 119 -0.91 12.20 -2.13
CA ASN A 119 -0.32 12.62 -0.86
C ASN A 119 1.20 12.36 -0.73
N GLY A 120 1.86 11.92 -1.81
CA GLY A 120 3.31 11.68 -1.80
C GLY A 120 3.78 10.47 -0.97
N ASN A 121 2.86 9.68 -0.43
CA ASN A 121 3.18 8.52 0.40
C ASN A 121 2.88 7.21 -0.34
N HIS A 122 3.80 6.25 -0.23
CA HIS A 122 3.63 4.93 -0.82
C HIS A 122 2.57 4.09 -0.11
N LEU A 123 1.97 3.14 -0.84
CA LEU A 123 0.98 2.21 -0.32
C LEU A 123 1.65 1.21 0.61
N ILE A 124 1.15 1.13 1.83
CA ILE A 124 1.59 0.14 2.82
C ILE A 124 0.44 -0.82 3.15
N MET A 125 0.76 -2.00 3.67
CA MET A 125 -0.23 -3.05 3.92
C MET A 125 -1.35 -2.60 4.87
N THR A 126 -1.05 -1.74 5.85
CA THR A 126 -2.05 -1.19 6.78
C THR A 126 -3.11 -0.34 6.11
N ASP A 127 -2.81 0.27 4.96
CA ASP A 127 -3.80 1.05 4.22
C ASP A 127 -4.96 0.20 3.70
N MET A 128 -4.74 -1.11 3.56
CA MET A 128 -5.81 -2.05 3.22
C MET A 128 -6.94 -2.08 4.26
N LYS A 129 -6.64 -1.73 5.53
CA LYS A 129 -7.66 -1.58 6.57
C LYS A 129 -8.58 -0.37 6.30
N LEU A 130 -8.02 0.68 5.70
CA LEU A 130 -8.76 1.88 5.29
C LEU A 130 -9.65 1.65 4.06
N ALA A 131 -9.46 0.55 3.34
CA ALA A 131 -10.29 0.19 2.19
C ALA A 131 -11.79 0.08 2.55
N ARG A 132 -12.14 -0.14 3.82
CA ARG A 132 -13.52 -0.10 4.31
C ARG A 132 -14.14 1.31 4.20
N SER A 133 -13.32 2.35 4.20
CA SER A 133 -13.72 3.77 4.08
C SER A 133 -13.50 4.33 2.68
N LEU A 134 -13.38 3.47 1.66
CA LEU A 134 -13.11 3.86 0.26
C LEU A 134 -14.04 4.95 -0.25
N LYS A 135 -15.31 4.94 0.15
CA LYS A 135 -16.30 5.93 -0.30
C LYS A 135 -15.96 7.36 0.13
N SER A 136 -15.39 7.55 1.31
CA SER A 136 -14.92 8.86 1.77
C SER A 136 -13.57 9.22 1.16
N LEU A 137 -12.68 8.24 0.94
CA LEU A 137 -11.37 8.46 0.35
C LEU A 137 -11.45 8.87 -1.13
N THR A 138 -12.39 8.32 -1.89
CA THR A 138 -12.56 8.64 -3.32
C THR A 138 -12.98 10.09 -3.58
N SER A 139 -13.60 10.76 -2.60
CA SER A 139 -13.98 12.17 -2.71
C SER A 139 -12.78 13.12 -2.66
N PHE A 140 -11.65 12.68 -2.09
CA PHE A 140 -10.42 13.45 -1.97
C PHE A 140 -9.29 12.98 -2.88
N ALA A 141 -9.44 11.80 -3.51
CA ALA A 141 -8.40 11.23 -4.35
C ALA A 141 -8.33 11.92 -5.71
N TYR A 142 -7.17 12.45 -6.04
CA TYR A 142 -6.90 12.98 -7.36
C TYR A 142 -6.52 11.86 -8.33
N ILE A 143 -7.50 11.39 -9.12
CA ILE A 143 -7.30 10.32 -10.09
C ILE A 143 -6.79 10.91 -11.41
N LYS A 144 -5.48 10.86 -11.62
CA LYS A 144 -4.85 11.26 -12.89
C LYS A 144 -4.62 10.03 -13.76
N ILE A 145 -5.46 9.87 -14.78
CA ILE A 145 -5.28 8.81 -15.78
C ILE A 145 -4.19 9.27 -16.77
N THR A 146 -3.03 8.62 -16.73
CA THR A 146 -1.94 8.90 -17.65
C THR A 146 -2.00 8.00 -18.88
N PRO A 147 -1.50 8.44 -20.06
CA PRO A 147 -1.41 7.58 -21.25
C PRO A 147 -0.59 6.30 -21.00
N ARG A 148 0.41 6.35 -20.11
CA ARG A 148 1.20 5.17 -19.72
C ARG A 148 0.36 4.13 -18.98
N LEU A 149 -0.43 4.56 -18.00
CA LEU A 149 -1.34 3.66 -17.28
C LEU A 149 -2.26 2.93 -18.26
N VAL A 150 -2.85 3.67 -19.21
CA VAL A 150 -3.71 3.08 -20.24
C VAL A 150 -2.94 2.09 -21.10
N LEU A 151 -1.72 2.44 -21.53
CA LEU A 151 -0.86 1.55 -22.32
C LEU A 151 -0.57 0.24 -21.58
N TYR A 152 -0.17 0.29 -20.32
CA TYR A 152 0.14 -0.92 -19.54
C TYR A 152 -1.09 -1.77 -19.28
N LEU A 153 -2.25 -1.16 -19.04
CA LEU A 153 -3.52 -1.88 -18.96
C LEU A 153 -3.86 -2.59 -20.28
N VAL A 154 -3.69 -1.91 -21.40
CA VAL A 154 -3.91 -2.51 -22.73
C VAL A 154 -2.97 -3.68 -22.98
N ILE A 155 -1.70 -3.57 -22.62
CA ILE A 155 -0.72 -4.66 -22.74
C ILE A 155 -1.12 -5.85 -21.86
N CYS A 156 -1.54 -5.61 -20.61
CA CYS A 156 -2.04 -6.68 -19.75
C CYS A 156 -3.27 -7.37 -20.32
N ILE A 157 -4.24 -6.60 -20.80
CA ILE A 157 -5.46 -7.14 -21.44
C ILE A 157 -5.09 -7.95 -22.68
N ALA A 158 -4.20 -7.44 -23.54
CA ALA A 158 -3.74 -8.16 -24.73
C ALA A 158 -3.07 -9.49 -24.38
N PHE A 159 -2.23 -9.53 -23.34
CA PHE A 159 -1.61 -10.76 -22.86
C PHE A 159 -2.66 -11.77 -22.35
N ILE A 160 -3.65 -11.32 -21.58
CA ILE A 160 -4.74 -12.19 -21.11
C ILE A 160 -5.59 -12.70 -22.26
N LEU A 161 -5.89 -11.89 -23.27
CA LEU A 161 -6.62 -12.31 -24.47
C LEU A 161 -5.82 -13.35 -25.26
N LEU A 162 -4.50 -13.17 -25.36
CA LEU A 162 -3.60 -14.15 -25.95
C LEU A 162 -3.64 -15.48 -25.17
N ALA A 163 -3.50 -15.41 -23.84
CA ALA A 163 -3.61 -16.58 -22.98
C ALA A 163 -5.00 -17.22 -23.06
N PHE A 164 -6.06 -16.43 -23.17
CA PHE A 164 -7.42 -16.95 -23.41
C PHE A 164 -7.52 -17.73 -24.72
N TRP A 165 -6.93 -17.23 -25.78
CA TRP A 165 -6.97 -17.85 -27.10
C TRP A 165 -6.18 -19.17 -27.16
N PHE A 166 -4.94 -19.20 -26.65
CA PHE A 166 -4.10 -20.40 -26.60
C PHE A 166 -4.55 -21.39 -25.52
N ASN A 167 -5.25 -20.92 -24.51
CA ASN A 167 -5.85 -21.71 -23.44
C ASN A 167 -4.86 -22.67 -22.73
N PRO A 168 -3.77 -22.16 -22.15
CA PRO A 168 -2.81 -22.97 -21.41
C PRO A 168 -3.51 -23.67 -20.24
N ARG A 169 -3.32 -24.99 -20.14
CA ARG A 169 -3.94 -25.82 -19.10
C ARG A 169 -2.93 -26.76 -18.47
N LEU A 170 -3.11 -26.98 -17.18
CA LEU A 170 -2.34 -27.98 -16.47
C LEU A 170 -2.86 -29.39 -16.84
N LYS A 171 -2.05 -30.17 -17.56
CA LYS A 171 -2.38 -31.55 -17.96
C LYS A 171 -2.16 -32.55 -16.82
N MET A 172 -2.77 -32.33 -15.66
CA MET A 172 -2.68 -33.26 -14.55
C MET A 172 -3.99 -34.06 -14.41
N ARG A 173 -3.90 -35.38 -14.50
CA ARG A 173 -5.01 -36.33 -14.21
C ARG A 173 -5.12 -36.64 -12.72
N VAL A 174 -4.95 -35.63 -11.87
CA VAL A 174 -4.93 -35.78 -10.41
C VAL A 174 -6.29 -35.41 -9.83
N LYS A 175 -6.76 -36.22 -8.86
CA LYS A 175 -8.01 -35.95 -8.12
C LYS A 175 -7.97 -34.56 -7.47
N LEU A 176 -9.13 -33.91 -7.37
CA LEU A 176 -9.26 -32.55 -6.83
C LEU A 176 -8.52 -32.35 -5.50
N ARG A 177 -8.73 -33.24 -4.53
CA ARG A 177 -8.07 -33.17 -3.20
C ARG A 177 -6.55 -33.15 -3.28
N LYS A 178 -5.92 -33.92 -4.17
CA LYS A 178 -4.45 -34.01 -4.30
C LYS A 178 -3.81 -32.74 -4.92
N ARG A 179 -4.59 -31.82 -5.47
CA ARG A 179 -4.09 -30.54 -5.99
C ARG A 179 -4.57 -29.32 -5.19
N LEU A 180 -5.70 -29.44 -4.47
CA LEU A 180 -6.17 -28.39 -3.57
C LEU A 180 -5.16 -28.14 -2.45
N VAL A 181 -4.63 -29.22 -1.84
CA VAL A 181 -3.65 -29.10 -0.75
C VAL A 181 -2.41 -28.33 -1.19
N PRO A 182 -1.66 -28.72 -2.25
CA PRO A 182 -0.49 -27.94 -2.65
C PRO A 182 -0.83 -26.55 -3.20
N GLY A 183 -2.00 -26.38 -3.86
CA GLY A 183 -2.43 -25.07 -4.30
C GLY A 183 -2.68 -24.12 -3.13
N LEU A 184 -3.37 -24.58 -2.10
CA LEU A 184 -3.60 -23.81 -0.90
C LEU A 184 -2.30 -23.59 -0.11
N ALA A 185 -1.40 -24.58 -0.07
CA ALA A 185 -0.09 -24.45 0.57
C ALA A 185 0.76 -23.33 -0.07
N CYS A 186 0.75 -23.18 -1.40
CA CYS A 186 1.43 -22.08 -2.08
C CYS A 186 0.88 -20.71 -1.63
N LEU A 187 -0.45 -20.56 -1.56
CA LEU A 187 -1.08 -19.31 -1.13
C LEU A 187 -0.80 -19.02 0.35
N ILE A 188 -0.88 -20.05 1.20
CA ILE A 188 -0.53 -19.92 2.63
C ILE A 188 0.94 -19.51 2.78
N ALA A 189 1.86 -20.11 2.03
CA ALA A 189 3.26 -19.74 2.07
C ALA A 189 3.49 -18.26 1.74
N CYS A 190 2.79 -17.72 0.73
CA CYS A 190 2.83 -16.28 0.44
C CYS A 190 2.32 -15.44 1.63
N VAL A 191 1.21 -15.84 2.22
CA VAL A 191 0.66 -15.14 3.40
C VAL A 191 1.65 -15.20 4.57
N MET A 192 2.27 -16.36 4.82
CA MET A 192 3.24 -16.50 5.90
C MET A 192 4.49 -15.64 5.72
N VAL A 193 4.98 -15.48 4.49
CA VAL A 193 6.11 -14.57 4.18
C VAL A 193 5.74 -13.11 4.46
N VAL A 194 4.46 -12.75 4.37
CA VAL A 194 3.99 -11.37 4.64
C VAL A 194 3.66 -11.16 6.12
N THR A 195 3.16 -12.20 6.81
CA THR A 195 2.53 -12.02 8.13
C THR A 195 3.32 -12.60 9.30
N VAL A 196 4.28 -13.49 9.07
CA VAL A 196 5.00 -14.19 10.15
C VAL A 196 6.45 -13.71 10.21
N PRO A 197 6.83 -12.82 11.16
CA PRO A 197 8.19 -12.24 11.24
C PRO A 197 9.30 -13.30 11.28
N ALA A 198 9.11 -14.41 11.98
CA ALA A 198 10.07 -15.50 12.04
C ALA A 198 10.36 -16.17 10.68
N ILE A 199 9.46 -16.02 9.70
CA ILE A 199 9.63 -16.51 8.33
C ILE A 199 10.06 -15.37 7.41
N SER A 200 9.44 -14.20 7.53
CA SER A 200 9.70 -13.06 6.66
C SER A 200 11.11 -12.52 6.81
N GLN A 201 11.62 -12.36 8.03
CA GLN A 201 12.95 -11.79 8.27
C GLN A 201 14.08 -12.60 7.60
N PRO A 202 14.20 -13.94 7.78
CA PRO A 202 15.21 -14.71 7.06
C PRO A 202 15.04 -14.68 5.54
N VAL A 203 13.81 -14.66 5.05
CA VAL A 203 13.53 -14.58 3.60
C VAL A 203 13.95 -13.23 3.06
N TYR A 204 13.62 -12.12 3.71
CA TYR A 204 14.02 -10.78 3.29
C TYR A 204 15.54 -10.61 3.30
N ALA A 205 16.21 -11.12 4.33
CA ALA A 205 17.67 -11.13 4.41
C ALA A 205 18.30 -11.93 3.25
N LEU A 206 17.74 -13.11 2.91
CA LEU A 206 18.21 -13.95 1.82
C LEU A 206 18.16 -13.21 0.47
N PHE A 207 17.10 -12.45 0.22
CA PHE A 207 16.92 -11.69 -1.01
C PHE A 207 17.44 -10.25 -0.94
N GLN A 208 18.11 -9.89 0.16
CA GLN A 208 18.74 -8.58 0.37
C GLN A 208 17.76 -7.40 0.29
N LEU A 209 16.52 -7.58 0.79
CA LEU A 209 15.58 -6.50 0.91
C LEU A 209 16.09 -5.46 1.94
N ASP A 210 15.86 -4.19 1.64
CA ASP A 210 16.12 -3.11 2.59
C ASP A 210 15.09 -3.18 3.73
N THR A 211 15.54 -3.60 4.92
CA THR A 211 14.70 -3.79 6.12
C THR A 211 14.90 -2.70 7.16
N LYS A 212 15.57 -1.58 6.81
CA LYS A 212 15.75 -0.45 7.72
C LYS A 212 14.41 0.07 8.22
N GLU A 213 14.36 0.45 9.48
CA GLU A 213 13.21 1.14 10.03
C GLU A 213 13.02 2.50 9.34
N ALA A 214 11.79 2.81 8.99
CA ALA A 214 11.46 4.05 8.28
C ALA A 214 10.84 5.05 9.26
N ASP A 215 11.68 5.85 9.91
CA ASP A 215 11.26 6.85 10.88
C ASP A 215 10.62 8.09 10.24
N ASN A 216 10.80 8.27 8.95
CA ASN A 216 10.29 9.41 8.20
C ASN A 216 9.96 9.06 6.75
N THR A 217 9.29 9.97 6.06
CA THR A 217 8.87 9.78 4.67
C THR A 217 10.04 9.62 3.70
N PHE A 218 11.19 10.25 3.95
CA PHE A 218 12.34 10.14 3.05
C PHE A 218 12.93 8.75 3.08
N ILE A 219 13.12 8.18 4.28
CA ILE A 219 13.60 6.80 4.46
C ILE A 219 12.59 5.81 3.89
N LEU A 220 11.28 6.08 4.06
CA LEU A 220 10.23 5.24 3.48
C LEU A 220 10.28 5.24 1.95
N ASN A 221 10.51 6.40 1.34
CA ASN A 221 10.63 6.53 -0.11
C ASN A 221 11.93 5.88 -0.63
N GLU A 222 13.06 6.04 0.08
CA GLU A 222 14.31 5.35 -0.23
C GLU A 222 14.13 3.82 -0.19
N LYS A 223 13.47 3.32 0.83
CA LYS A 223 13.13 1.90 0.98
C LYS A 223 12.23 1.39 -0.16
N PHE A 224 11.29 2.20 -0.62
CA PHE A 224 10.47 1.89 -1.79
C PHE A 224 11.31 1.83 -3.09
N GLU A 225 12.22 2.77 -3.29
CA GLU A 225 13.12 2.76 -4.46
C GLU A 225 14.06 1.56 -4.44
N ASN A 226 14.59 1.17 -3.27
CA ASN A 226 15.50 0.03 -3.11
C ASN A 226 14.79 -1.31 -3.30
N ASN A 227 13.58 -1.47 -2.75
CA ASN A 227 12.86 -2.75 -2.77
C ASN A 227 11.93 -2.93 -3.99
N GLY A 228 11.58 -1.85 -4.66
CA GLY A 228 10.49 -1.85 -5.64
C GLY A 228 9.12 -1.98 -4.98
N PHE A 229 8.05 -1.83 -5.77
CA PHE A 229 6.69 -1.76 -5.25
C PHE A 229 6.24 -3.02 -4.50
N LEU A 230 6.39 -4.19 -5.13
CA LEU A 230 5.80 -5.43 -4.58
C LEU A 230 6.51 -5.88 -3.29
N ALA A 231 7.85 -5.90 -3.28
CA ALA A 231 8.62 -6.30 -2.11
C ALA A 231 8.42 -5.31 -0.96
N PHE A 232 8.41 -4.00 -1.25
CA PHE A 232 8.10 -2.97 -0.26
C PHE A 232 6.72 -3.17 0.36
N PHE A 233 5.67 -3.32 -0.47
CA PHE A 233 4.31 -3.52 0.02
C PHE A 233 4.19 -4.76 0.91
N MET A 234 4.83 -5.88 0.53
CA MET A 234 4.82 -7.11 1.33
C MET A 234 5.56 -6.96 2.64
N GLN A 235 6.71 -6.28 2.62
CA GLN A 235 7.52 -6.05 3.81
C GLN A 235 6.78 -5.23 4.86
N THR A 236 6.04 -4.18 4.45
CA THR A 236 5.24 -3.36 5.38
C THR A 236 4.15 -4.17 6.10
N GLY A 237 3.74 -5.32 5.55
CA GLY A 237 2.83 -6.25 6.21
C GLY A 237 3.46 -6.93 7.42
N SER A 238 4.69 -7.42 7.30
CA SER A 238 5.41 -8.09 8.39
C SER A 238 5.88 -7.12 9.47
N GLU A 239 6.30 -5.92 9.11
CA GLU A 239 6.70 -4.88 10.04
C GLU A 239 5.55 -4.45 10.95
N ASN A 240 4.36 -4.25 10.40
CA ASN A 240 3.18 -3.89 11.18
C ASN A 240 2.76 -4.95 12.19
N LEU A 241 3.08 -6.22 11.96
CA LEU A 241 2.77 -7.30 12.88
C LEU A 241 3.86 -7.49 13.94
N SER A 242 5.11 -7.14 13.61
CA SER A 242 6.23 -7.20 14.56
C SER A 242 6.24 -6.01 15.53
N ASN A 243 5.70 -4.87 15.11
CA ASN A 243 5.65 -3.63 15.90
C ASN A 243 4.38 -3.50 16.76
N GLN A 244 3.72 -4.60 17.11
CA GLN A 244 2.65 -4.55 18.09
C GLN A 244 3.25 -4.26 19.46
N LEU A 245 2.62 -3.32 20.19
CA LEU A 245 2.97 -3.06 21.58
C LEU A 245 2.84 -4.37 22.37
N GLU A 246 3.92 -4.83 22.96
CA GLU A 246 3.88 -5.91 23.91
C GLU A 246 3.20 -5.41 25.18
N GLU A 247 2.22 -6.17 25.66
CA GLU A 247 1.59 -5.90 26.94
C GLU A 247 2.64 -6.07 28.03
N PRO A 248 2.93 -5.04 28.85
CA PRO A 248 3.90 -5.16 29.94
C PRO A 248 3.54 -6.32 30.86
N SER A 249 4.55 -7.07 31.32
CA SER A 249 4.35 -8.26 32.15
C SER A 249 3.66 -7.97 33.50
N ASP A 250 3.69 -6.72 33.94
CA ASP A 250 3.07 -6.20 35.14
C ASP A 250 1.76 -5.42 34.87
N TYR A 251 1.31 -5.38 33.59
CA TYR A 251 0.08 -4.71 33.23
C TYR A 251 -1.14 -5.39 33.88
N LYS A 252 -1.79 -4.66 34.76
CA LYS A 252 -3.06 -5.06 35.35
C LYS A 252 -4.18 -4.27 34.69
N LYS A 253 -5.08 -4.96 34.02
CA LYS A 253 -6.24 -4.37 33.31
C LYS A 253 -7.17 -3.57 34.23
N ASP A 254 -7.17 -3.92 35.52
CA ASP A 254 -7.87 -3.24 36.61
C ASP A 254 -6.84 -2.72 37.62
N SER A 255 -5.93 -1.82 37.20
CA SER A 255 -5.06 -1.13 38.16
C SER A 255 -5.91 -0.15 38.96
N ASP A 256 -6.46 -0.65 40.05
CA ASP A 256 -7.20 0.14 41.02
C ASP A 256 -6.46 1.44 41.36
N GLY A 257 -6.93 2.54 40.78
CA GLY A 257 -6.56 3.89 41.22
C GLY A 257 -5.10 4.31 41.04
N THR A 258 -4.18 3.46 40.51
CA THR A 258 -2.77 3.85 40.40
C THR A 258 -2.56 5.00 39.41
N VAL A 259 -3.31 5.02 38.31
CA VAL A 259 -3.27 6.14 37.33
C VAL A 259 -3.96 7.37 37.90
N GLU A 260 -5.09 7.17 38.57
CA GLU A 260 -5.82 8.25 39.25
C GLU A 260 -4.99 8.85 40.40
N GLN A 261 -4.27 8.02 41.15
CA GLN A 261 -3.40 8.46 42.21
C GLN A 261 -2.18 9.23 41.65
N TYR A 262 -1.58 8.77 40.55
CA TYR A 262 -0.51 9.44 39.85
C TYR A 262 -0.93 10.79 39.28
N LEU A 263 -2.11 10.84 38.66
CA LEU A 263 -2.69 12.06 38.11
C LEU A 263 -3.06 13.06 39.27
N ALA A 264 -3.52 12.54 40.40
CA ALA A 264 -3.86 13.38 41.55
C ALA A 264 -2.62 14.01 42.26
N GLU A 265 -1.45 13.34 42.16
CA GLU A 265 -0.19 13.85 42.76
C GLU A 265 0.53 14.88 41.88
N GLU A 266 0.35 14.83 40.54
CA GLU A 266 1.11 15.67 39.59
C GLU A 266 0.28 16.74 38.88
N VAL A 267 -1.07 16.70 38.97
CA VAL A 267 -1.89 17.72 38.33
C VAL A 267 -1.81 19.02 39.17
N PRO A 268 -1.20 20.09 38.64
CA PRO A 268 -1.23 21.37 39.30
C PRO A 268 -2.67 21.83 39.51
N GLU A 269 -2.94 22.45 40.67
CA GLU A 269 -4.27 23.01 40.95
C GLU A 269 -4.74 23.83 39.74
N SER A 270 -5.93 23.53 39.26
CA SER A 270 -6.51 24.26 38.15
C SER A 270 -6.66 25.74 38.52
N ASN A 271 -6.11 26.61 37.68
CA ASN A 271 -6.32 28.05 37.82
C ASN A 271 -7.74 28.50 37.42
N PHE A 272 -8.59 27.55 37.01
CA PHE A 272 -9.98 27.82 36.67
C PHE A 272 -10.87 27.60 37.89
N GLU A 273 -11.74 28.55 38.13
CA GLU A 273 -12.83 28.37 39.12
C GLU A 273 -13.69 27.17 38.67
N GLU A 274 -14.19 26.37 39.63
CA GLU A 274 -14.90 25.08 39.35
C GLU A 274 -16.08 25.19 38.40
N GLU A 275 -16.62 26.37 38.19
CA GLU A 275 -17.79 26.60 37.31
C GLU A 275 -17.42 27.06 35.88
N VAL A 276 -16.16 27.31 35.59
CA VAL A 276 -15.75 27.82 34.28
C VAL A 276 -15.27 26.69 33.38
N HIS A 277 -16.08 26.31 32.40
CA HIS A 277 -15.71 25.37 31.33
C HIS A 277 -15.43 26.15 30.04
N PRO A 278 -14.21 26.64 29.81
CA PRO A 278 -13.90 27.40 28.60
C PRO A 278 -13.99 26.51 27.36
N ASN A 279 -14.44 27.09 26.25
CA ASN A 279 -14.28 26.45 24.95
C ASN A 279 -12.82 26.56 24.53
N VAL A 280 -12.17 25.42 24.30
CA VAL A 280 -10.80 25.36 23.79
C VAL A 280 -10.86 25.12 22.29
N ILE A 281 -10.27 26.02 21.52
CA ILE A 281 -10.14 25.90 20.07
C ILE A 281 -8.66 25.72 19.78
N GLU A 282 -8.32 24.52 19.31
CA GLU A 282 -6.97 24.19 18.87
C GLU A 282 -6.89 24.30 17.33
N ILE A 283 -5.92 25.05 16.84
CA ILE A 283 -5.67 25.22 15.42
C ILE A 283 -4.25 24.76 15.11
N MET A 284 -4.10 23.59 14.50
CA MET A 284 -2.82 23.13 13.98
C MET A 284 -2.58 23.71 12.59
N SER A 285 -1.61 24.61 12.46
CA SER A 285 -1.22 25.20 11.18
C SER A 285 -0.06 24.41 10.58
N GLU A 286 -0.36 23.35 9.88
CA GLU A 286 0.58 22.31 9.44
C GLU A 286 1.71 22.83 8.53
N SER A 287 1.37 23.71 7.60
CA SER A 287 2.34 24.25 6.63
C SER A 287 2.79 25.67 6.97
N PHE A 288 2.52 26.13 8.18
CA PHE A 288 2.91 27.47 8.61
C PHE A 288 4.42 27.51 8.90
N ALA A 289 5.07 28.54 8.34
CA ALA A 289 6.45 28.86 8.67
C ALA A 289 6.60 30.38 8.75
N ASP A 290 7.29 30.84 9.81
CA ASP A 290 7.69 32.24 9.90
C ASP A 290 9.00 32.46 9.14
N PHE A 291 8.88 32.97 7.92
CA PHE A 291 10.03 33.23 7.04
C PHE A 291 10.89 34.40 7.50
N ARG A 292 10.50 35.15 8.54
CA ARG A 292 11.35 36.19 9.13
C ARG A 292 12.66 35.63 9.70
N ALA A 293 12.66 34.34 10.06
CA ALA A 293 13.88 33.62 10.45
C ALA A 293 14.96 33.62 9.32
N PHE A 294 14.54 33.81 8.06
CA PHE A 294 15.40 33.87 6.88
C PHE A 294 15.41 35.27 6.23
N SER A 295 15.14 36.31 7.03
CA SER A 295 14.99 37.69 6.53
C SER A 295 16.22 38.19 5.77
N LYS A 296 17.42 37.78 6.18
CA LYS A 296 18.67 38.13 5.52
C LYS A 296 18.75 37.55 4.11
N GLU A 297 18.56 36.26 3.96
CA GLU A 297 18.61 35.52 2.69
C GLU A 297 17.51 35.99 1.75
N LEU A 298 16.33 36.24 2.30
CA LEU A 298 15.17 36.72 1.53
C LEU A 298 15.34 38.16 1.05
N SER A 299 16.00 39.01 1.85
CA SER A 299 16.30 40.40 1.44
C SER A 299 17.28 40.46 0.26
N GLU A 300 18.24 39.52 0.19
CA GLU A 300 19.16 39.38 -0.96
C GLU A 300 18.42 38.99 -2.24
N LEU A 301 17.26 38.33 -2.10
CA LEU A 301 16.36 37.96 -3.19
C LEU A 301 15.30 39.05 -3.52
N GLY A 302 15.31 40.17 -2.78
CA GLY A 302 14.40 41.30 -2.98
C GLY A 302 13.13 41.28 -2.14
N TYR A 303 12.98 40.34 -1.20
CA TYR A 303 11.84 40.30 -0.28
C TYR A 303 12.16 41.01 1.03
N THR A 304 11.80 42.29 1.14
CA THR A 304 12.22 43.20 2.23
C THR A 304 11.12 43.52 3.24
N ASP A 305 9.85 43.27 2.93
CA ASP A 305 8.70 43.60 3.78
C ASP A 305 7.97 42.32 4.28
N LEU A 306 8.67 41.53 5.06
CA LEU A 306 8.12 40.28 5.57
C LEU A 306 7.11 40.51 6.71
N ASP A 307 7.33 41.50 7.56
CA ASP A 307 6.48 41.79 8.73
C ASP A 307 5.02 42.04 8.34
N ARG A 308 4.80 42.61 7.17
CA ARG A 308 3.46 42.82 6.63
C ARG A 308 2.61 41.55 6.55
N TYR A 309 3.25 40.42 6.24
CA TYR A 309 2.55 39.12 6.10
C TYR A 309 2.24 38.49 7.45
N TYR A 310 2.97 38.88 8.51
CA TYR A 310 2.84 38.31 9.86
C TYR A 310 2.13 39.23 10.85
N ALA A 311 1.69 40.41 10.44
CA ALA A 311 1.00 41.38 11.30
C ALA A 311 -0.24 40.83 12.03
N GLY A 312 -0.89 39.79 11.47
CA GLY A 312 -2.00 39.10 12.14
C GLY A 312 -1.53 38.18 13.28
N LEU A 313 -0.40 37.52 13.09
CA LEU A 313 0.24 36.66 14.08
C LEU A 313 0.77 37.50 15.24
N ASP A 314 1.47 38.60 14.91
CA ASP A 314 2.02 39.51 15.92
C ASP A 314 0.91 40.09 16.80
N ARG A 315 -0.23 40.49 16.21
CA ARG A 315 -1.41 40.91 16.99
C ARG A 315 -1.99 39.82 17.86
N ALA A 316 -1.94 38.57 17.43
CA ALA A 316 -2.39 37.46 18.25
C ALA A 316 -1.43 37.19 19.42
N ALA A 317 -0.11 37.30 19.18
CA ALA A 317 0.92 37.20 20.19
C ALA A 317 0.77 38.29 21.27
N ASP A 318 0.47 39.55 20.85
CA ASP A 318 0.22 40.67 21.77
C ASP A 318 -1.00 40.44 22.70
N MET A 319 -1.94 39.57 22.30
CA MET A 319 -3.15 39.25 23.08
C MET A 319 -3.03 37.98 23.94
N GLY A 320 -1.92 37.27 23.86
CA GLY A 320 -1.77 35.99 24.55
C GLY A 320 -0.32 35.68 24.93
N TYR A 321 0.01 34.40 24.83
CA TYR A 321 1.35 33.91 25.09
C TYR A 321 1.94 33.40 23.77
N GLU A 322 3.20 33.76 23.53
CA GLU A 322 3.99 33.27 22.42
C GLU A 322 5.13 32.39 22.93
N GLY A 323 5.46 31.34 22.22
CA GLY A 323 6.56 30.46 22.55
C GLY A 323 7.00 29.59 21.39
N THR A 324 8.17 28.99 21.50
CA THR A 324 8.68 28.03 20.52
C THR A 324 8.41 26.62 21.01
N LEU A 325 7.66 25.85 20.22
CA LEU A 325 7.45 24.43 20.48
C LEU A 325 8.45 23.61 19.67
N ILE A 326 9.19 22.73 20.37
CA ILE A 326 10.06 21.76 19.71
C ILE A 326 9.22 20.52 19.40
N VAL A 327 9.03 20.25 18.12
CA VAL A 327 8.28 19.06 17.67
C VAL A 327 9.23 17.91 17.38
N PRO A 328 8.95 16.68 17.86
CA PRO A 328 9.86 15.54 17.74
C PRO A 328 9.85 14.89 16.35
N THR A 329 8.96 15.31 15.47
CA THR A 329 8.80 14.72 14.13
C THR A 329 9.43 15.58 13.05
N TYR A 330 10.21 14.94 12.20
CA TYR A 330 10.86 15.55 11.05
C TYR A 330 10.30 14.96 9.76
N ALA A 331 10.20 15.78 8.72
CA ALA A 331 9.84 15.37 7.35
C ALA A 331 8.48 14.67 7.20
N SER A 332 7.41 15.41 7.39
CA SER A 332 6.00 14.96 7.46
C SER A 332 5.65 14.20 8.74
N TYR A 333 4.50 13.57 8.78
CA TYR A 333 3.93 12.96 10.00
C TYR A 333 3.47 13.96 11.06
N THR A 334 2.95 15.10 10.67
CA THR A 334 2.33 16.13 11.55
C THR A 334 1.34 15.52 12.54
N VAL A 335 0.67 14.47 12.12
CA VAL A 335 -0.24 13.65 12.92
C VAL A 335 0.39 13.09 14.21
N ARG A 336 1.71 12.85 14.22
CA ARG A 336 2.42 12.44 15.44
C ARG A 336 2.52 13.58 16.43
N THR A 337 2.87 14.77 15.93
CA THR A 337 2.91 15.99 16.76
C THR A 337 1.53 16.31 17.33
N GLU A 338 0.48 16.19 16.51
CA GLU A 338 -0.90 16.36 16.95
C GLU A 338 -1.28 15.35 18.06
N PHE A 339 -0.90 14.09 17.89
CA PHE A 339 -1.12 13.07 18.91
C PHE A 339 -0.40 13.40 20.22
N GLU A 340 0.88 13.78 20.14
CA GLU A 340 1.66 14.14 21.32
C GLU A 340 1.08 15.34 22.05
N LEU A 341 0.60 16.35 21.31
CA LEU A 341 -0.03 17.53 21.87
C LEU A 341 -1.36 17.19 22.56
N LEU A 342 -2.22 16.42 21.91
CA LEU A 342 -3.55 16.07 22.43
C LEU A 342 -3.51 15.09 23.60
N PHE A 343 -2.57 14.17 23.61
CA PHE A 343 -2.53 13.07 24.58
C PHE A 343 -1.39 13.21 25.61
N GLY A 344 -0.47 14.15 25.42
CA GLY A 344 0.70 14.31 26.29
C GLY A 344 1.66 13.10 26.28
N LEU A 345 1.54 12.22 25.30
CA LEU A 345 2.31 10.97 25.22
C LEU A 345 3.28 11.00 24.04
N PRO A 346 4.60 10.79 24.27
CA PRO A 346 5.57 10.77 23.19
C PRO A 346 5.34 9.57 22.26
N VAL A 347 5.16 9.80 20.98
CA VAL A 347 4.95 8.75 19.96
C VAL A 347 6.13 7.78 19.89
N LYS A 348 7.35 8.25 20.21
CA LYS A 348 8.54 7.39 20.31
C LYS A 348 8.37 6.22 21.26
N SER A 349 7.59 6.40 22.32
CA SER A 349 7.30 5.36 23.31
C SER A 349 6.35 4.28 22.78
N LEU A 350 5.69 4.52 21.66
CA LEU A 350 4.75 3.57 21.05
C LEU A 350 5.43 2.51 20.16
N ASN A 351 6.76 2.52 20.05
CA ASN A 351 7.54 1.59 19.21
C ASN A 351 7.00 1.40 17.78
N ASP A 352 6.30 2.39 17.25
CA ASP A 352 5.63 2.28 15.98
C ASP A 352 6.07 3.39 15.04
N PRO A 353 6.75 3.05 13.91
CA PRO A 353 6.95 3.99 12.81
C PRO A 353 5.62 4.41 12.17
N ASN A 354 4.52 3.73 12.53
CA ASN A 354 3.19 3.99 12.01
C ASN A 354 2.52 5.20 12.68
N MET A 355 1.55 5.74 11.99
CA MET A 355 0.73 6.84 12.50
C MET A 355 -0.14 6.38 13.67
N PRO A 356 -0.19 7.10 14.81
CA PRO A 356 -0.98 6.73 15.98
C PRO A 356 -2.44 6.42 15.65
N GLN A 357 -3.04 7.13 14.71
CA GLN A 357 -4.41 6.88 14.25
C GLN A 357 -4.60 5.48 13.66
N ARG A 358 -3.57 4.89 13.04
CA ARG A 358 -3.65 3.52 12.50
C ARG A 358 -3.69 2.49 13.61
N MET A 359 -3.01 2.76 14.73
CA MET A 359 -3.06 1.91 15.92
C MET A 359 -4.44 1.94 16.57
N LEU A 360 -5.04 3.12 16.71
CA LEU A 360 -6.37 3.30 17.28
C LEU A 360 -7.45 2.59 16.44
N LEU A 361 -7.35 2.63 15.11
CA LEU A 361 -8.29 1.95 14.20
C LEU A 361 -8.21 0.40 14.28
N THR A 362 -7.16 -0.15 14.86
CA THR A 362 -6.99 -1.61 14.98
C THR A 362 -7.54 -2.21 16.27
N ARG A 363 -7.93 -1.37 17.23
CA ARG A 363 -8.40 -1.79 18.56
C ARG A 363 -9.91 -1.61 18.79
N GLN A 364 -10.66 -1.25 17.75
CA GLN A 364 -12.14 -1.18 17.83
C GLN A 364 -12.80 -2.52 17.49
#